data_1a03f6f12f84017d9970cbb34cf475e8
#
_entry.id   1a03f6f12f84017d9970cbb34cf475e8
#
_cell.length_a   1.000
_cell.length_b   1.000
_cell.length_c   1.000
_cell.angle_alpha   90.00
_cell.angle_beta   90.00
_cell.angle_gamma   90.00
#
_symmetry.space_group_name_H-M   'P 1'
#
loop_
_entity.id
_entity.type
_entity.pdbx_description
1 polymer ?
#
loop_
_entity_poly.entity_id
_entity_poly.type
_entity_poly.pdbx_seq_one_letter_code
_entity_poly.pdbx_strand_id
1 'polypeptide(L)'
;KGLNLLLNEQHDKAIDSFIEAVQQDPDTSDLHFALGNLFRRRGEYERAVRVHEHLLKRADLPASERERAQHALAQDFMKAGLFDRAEEAFKALDGTVFDTEARLALLALHERSRDWRAAVEVAARLERSGSGSFATRIANYWCELALEADARQQTTEADAALQRAREAAPQAPRPLIMAGQRARARSDHREALQQWGTLMAAHPSAFNLVAVDYADSAKTIGEGPAALERLEALYRRGPTTD
;
A
#
# COMPACT_ATOMS: atom_id res chain seq x y z
N LYS A 1 35.05 13.24 -6.12
CA LYS A 1 34.52 14.63 -6.24
C LYS A 1 34.48 15.11 -7.70
N GLY A 2 35.57 14.90 -8.53
CA GLY A 2 35.63 15.38 -9.92
C GLY A 2 34.63 14.71 -10.87
N LEU A 3 34.35 13.41 -10.71
CA LEU A 3 33.38 12.68 -11.55
C LEU A 3 31.95 13.18 -11.37
N ASN A 4 31.55 13.53 -10.13
CA ASN A 4 30.25 14.10 -9.85
C ASN A 4 30.06 15.51 -10.41
N LEU A 5 31.13 16.31 -10.47
CA LEU A 5 31.09 17.63 -11.09
C LEU A 5 30.96 17.52 -12.62
N LEU A 6 31.68 16.58 -13.25
CA LEU A 6 31.55 16.33 -14.69
C LEU A 6 30.15 15.83 -15.09
N LEU A 7 29.58 14.95 -14.30
CA LEU A 7 28.21 14.48 -14.51
C LEU A 7 27.19 15.60 -14.33
N ASN A 8 27.37 16.48 -13.33
CA ASN A 8 26.50 17.62 -13.12
C ASN A 8 26.62 18.69 -14.23
N GLU A 9 27.83 18.98 -14.69
CA GLU A 9 28.05 19.89 -15.85
C GLU A 9 27.41 19.37 -17.15
N GLN A 10 27.48 18.06 -17.39
CA GLN A 10 26.79 17.46 -18.55
C GLN A 10 25.29 17.54 -18.43
N HIS A 11 24.75 17.41 -17.21
CA HIS A 11 23.31 17.56 -16.95
C HIS A 11 22.86 19.01 -17.14
N ASP A 12 23.62 19.99 -16.67
CA ASP A 12 23.28 21.42 -16.84
C ASP A 12 23.28 21.80 -18.33
N LYS A 13 24.30 21.40 -19.07
CA LYS A 13 24.35 21.59 -20.54
C LYS A 13 23.18 20.94 -21.27
N ALA A 14 22.78 19.73 -20.82
CA ALA A 14 21.61 19.07 -21.39
C ALA A 14 20.33 19.87 -21.14
N ILE A 15 20.15 20.43 -19.95
CA ILE A 15 18.99 21.29 -19.64
C ILE A 15 18.96 22.52 -20.54
N ASP A 16 20.10 23.21 -20.66
CA ASP A 16 20.18 24.42 -21.49
C ASP A 16 19.83 24.07 -22.94
N SER A 17 20.35 22.95 -23.46
CA SER A 17 20.01 22.46 -24.82
C SER A 17 18.54 22.10 -24.96
N PHE A 18 17.89 21.51 -23.93
CA PHE A 18 16.46 21.23 -23.95
C PHE A 18 15.63 22.51 -23.87
N ILE A 19 16.01 23.49 -23.07
CA ILE A 19 15.34 24.78 -23.00
C ILE A 19 15.40 25.48 -24.35
N GLU A 20 16.59 25.52 -24.99
CA GLU A 20 16.74 26.08 -26.33
C GLU A 20 15.89 25.35 -27.37
N ALA A 21 15.87 24.01 -27.34
CA ALA A 21 15.05 23.21 -28.26
C ALA A 21 13.55 23.48 -28.09
N VAL A 22 13.07 23.56 -26.85
CA VAL A 22 11.65 23.91 -26.56
C VAL A 22 11.32 25.34 -27.01
N GLN A 23 12.29 26.27 -26.94
CA GLN A 23 12.09 27.65 -27.44
C GLN A 23 12.02 27.73 -28.95
N GLN A 24 12.79 26.86 -29.65
CA GLN A 24 12.82 26.79 -31.11
C GLN A 24 11.62 26.04 -31.70
N ASP A 25 11.14 25.00 -31.00
CA ASP A 25 9.96 24.23 -31.38
C ASP A 25 9.02 24.01 -30.17
N PRO A 26 8.22 25.04 -29.83
CA PRO A 26 7.31 24.99 -28.69
C PRO A 26 6.21 23.95 -28.84
N ASP A 27 5.98 23.46 -30.05
CA ASP A 27 4.87 22.55 -30.36
C ASP A 27 5.25 21.08 -30.12
N THR A 28 6.52 20.76 -29.96
CA THR A 28 6.98 19.39 -29.73
C THR A 28 6.79 18.96 -28.28
N SER A 29 5.71 18.20 -28.02
CA SER A 29 5.37 17.69 -26.69
C SER A 29 6.46 16.78 -26.09
N ASP A 30 7.16 16.00 -26.92
CA ASP A 30 8.24 15.11 -26.45
C ASP A 30 9.41 15.86 -25.80
N LEU A 31 9.75 17.05 -26.28
CA LEU A 31 10.78 17.89 -25.66
C LEU A 31 10.33 18.38 -24.27
N HIS A 32 9.07 18.75 -24.12
CA HIS A 32 8.51 19.11 -22.81
C HIS A 32 8.53 17.93 -21.85
N PHE A 33 8.15 16.73 -22.27
CA PHE A 33 8.24 15.53 -21.43
C PHE A 33 9.69 15.23 -21.02
N ALA A 34 10.64 15.33 -21.94
CA ALA A 34 12.06 15.12 -21.63
C ALA A 34 12.55 16.13 -20.59
N LEU A 35 12.22 17.40 -20.77
CA LEU A 35 12.58 18.50 -19.86
C LEU A 35 11.94 18.33 -18.48
N GLY A 36 10.65 18.06 -18.41
CA GLY A 36 9.94 17.83 -17.15
C GLY A 36 10.50 16.65 -16.37
N ASN A 37 10.73 15.52 -17.06
CA ASN A 37 11.38 14.35 -16.47
C ASN A 37 12.80 14.62 -15.95
N LEU A 38 13.57 15.44 -16.67
CA LEU A 38 14.91 15.84 -16.26
C LEU A 38 14.87 16.67 -14.99
N PHE A 39 13.97 17.67 -14.89
CA PHE A 39 13.77 18.45 -13.68
C PHE A 39 13.36 17.57 -12.49
N ARG A 40 12.45 16.62 -12.69
CA ARG A 40 12.04 15.69 -11.64
C ARG A 40 13.20 14.84 -11.11
N ARG A 41 14.06 14.32 -12.00
CA ARG A 41 15.27 13.55 -11.62
C ARG A 41 16.26 14.37 -10.82
N ARG A 42 16.34 15.68 -11.05
CA ARG A 42 17.20 16.60 -10.31
C ARG A 42 16.62 17.07 -8.97
N GLY A 43 15.35 16.71 -8.68
CA GLY A 43 14.63 17.21 -7.52
C GLY A 43 14.06 18.63 -7.70
N GLU A 44 14.12 19.19 -8.90
CA GLU A 44 13.56 20.48 -9.26
C GLU A 44 12.05 20.37 -9.55
N TYR A 45 11.31 19.89 -8.57
CA TYR A 45 9.92 19.48 -8.73
C TYR A 45 8.99 20.59 -9.17
N GLU A 46 9.17 21.81 -8.68
CA GLU A 46 8.37 22.96 -9.10
C GLU A 46 8.52 23.27 -10.59
N ARG A 47 9.73 23.08 -11.12
CA ARG A 47 9.99 23.29 -12.56
C ARG A 47 9.34 22.17 -13.38
N ALA A 48 9.44 20.92 -12.92
CA ALA A 48 8.78 19.77 -13.56
C ALA A 48 7.26 19.98 -13.64
N VAL A 49 6.63 20.37 -12.51
CA VAL A 49 5.20 20.68 -12.43
C VAL A 49 4.82 21.74 -13.46
N ARG A 50 5.56 22.86 -13.52
CA ARG A 50 5.25 23.94 -14.49
C ARG A 50 5.29 23.46 -15.93
N VAL A 51 6.25 22.63 -16.27
CA VAL A 51 6.38 22.07 -17.65
C VAL A 51 5.18 21.18 -17.99
N HIS A 52 4.81 20.23 -17.11
CA HIS A 52 3.70 19.34 -17.38
C HIS A 52 2.33 20.04 -17.29
N GLU A 53 2.16 21.02 -16.40
CA GLU A 53 0.96 21.88 -16.38
C GLU A 53 0.83 22.71 -17.66
N HIS A 54 1.95 23.19 -18.21
CA HIS A 54 1.93 23.91 -19.51
C HIS A 54 1.44 23.02 -20.63
N LEU A 55 1.93 21.77 -20.71
CA LEU A 55 1.42 20.80 -21.66
C LEU A 55 -0.09 20.58 -21.55
N LEU A 56 -0.60 20.40 -20.32
CA LEU A 56 -2.03 20.16 -20.10
C LEU A 56 -2.93 21.33 -20.49
N LYS A 57 -2.40 22.58 -20.52
CA LYS A 57 -3.15 23.77 -20.93
C LYS A 57 -3.29 23.90 -22.46
N ARG A 58 -2.52 23.14 -23.22
CA ARG A 58 -2.61 23.18 -24.69
C ARG A 58 -3.91 22.56 -25.16
N ALA A 59 -4.66 23.30 -25.98
CA ALA A 59 -5.94 22.85 -26.51
C ALA A 59 -5.78 21.75 -27.59
N ASP A 60 -4.67 21.77 -28.31
CA ASP A 60 -4.32 20.89 -29.41
C ASP A 60 -3.64 19.58 -28.98
N LEU A 61 -3.41 19.38 -27.67
CA LEU A 61 -2.73 18.18 -27.17
C LEU A 61 -3.60 16.93 -27.40
N PRO A 62 -3.08 15.90 -28.10
CA PRO A 62 -3.78 14.64 -28.30
C PRO A 62 -4.17 13.98 -26.97
N ALA A 63 -5.27 13.21 -26.94
CA ALA A 63 -5.78 12.57 -25.73
C ALA A 63 -4.71 11.68 -25.03
N SER A 64 -3.98 10.88 -25.81
CA SER A 64 -2.90 10.02 -25.28
C SER A 64 -1.76 10.81 -24.64
N GLU A 65 -1.40 11.95 -25.22
CA GLU A 65 -0.37 12.81 -24.65
C GLU A 65 -0.87 13.58 -23.44
N ARG A 66 -2.16 13.92 -23.42
CA ARG A 66 -2.82 14.52 -22.25
C ARG A 66 -2.82 13.56 -21.07
N GLU A 67 -3.15 12.29 -21.28
CA GLU A 67 -3.06 11.24 -20.25
C GLU A 67 -1.62 11.08 -19.74
N ARG A 68 -0.65 11.05 -20.64
CA ARG A 68 0.78 10.98 -20.32
C ARG A 68 1.24 12.19 -19.51
N ALA A 69 0.81 13.39 -19.87
CA ALA A 69 1.12 14.63 -19.15
C ALA A 69 0.47 14.65 -17.77
N GLN A 70 -0.78 14.19 -17.66
CA GLN A 70 -1.48 14.04 -16.39
C GLN A 70 -0.76 13.06 -15.46
N HIS A 71 -0.32 11.91 -15.99
CA HIS A 71 0.45 10.93 -15.23
C HIS A 71 1.81 11.49 -14.77
N ALA A 72 2.52 12.19 -15.66
CA ALA A 72 3.79 12.82 -15.32
C ALA A 72 3.63 13.90 -14.24
N LEU A 73 2.58 14.71 -14.32
CA LEU A 73 2.23 15.73 -13.31
C LEU A 73 1.90 15.10 -11.95
N ALA A 74 1.13 14.01 -11.94
CA ALA A 74 0.83 13.26 -10.71
C ALA A 74 2.10 12.76 -10.02
N GLN A 75 3.04 12.23 -10.81
CA GLN A 75 4.35 11.80 -10.30
C GLN A 75 5.20 12.98 -9.77
N ASP A 76 5.14 14.14 -10.41
CA ASP A 76 5.83 15.35 -9.92
C ASP A 76 5.29 15.77 -8.56
N PHE A 77 3.96 15.80 -8.39
CA PHE A 77 3.33 16.11 -7.10
C PHE A 77 3.72 15.11 -6.01
N MET A 78 3.74 13.80 -6.33
CA MET A 78 4.22 12.78 -5.39
C MET A 78 5.65 13.03 -4.93
N LYS A 79 6.55 13.36 -5.87
CA LYS A 79 7.96 13.63 -5.57
C LYS A 79 8.15 14.94 -4.82
N ALA A 80 7.30 15.93 -5.09
CA ALA A 80 7.29 17.21 -4.39
C ALA A 80 6.68 17.13 -2.98
N GLY A 81 6.07 16.01 -2.60
CA GLY A 81 5.35 15.87 -1.33
C GLY A 81 3.99 16.57 -1.29
N LEU A 82 3.47 16.98 -2.45
CA LEU A 82 2.15 17.61 -2.61
C LEU A 82 1.07 16.53 -2.74
N PHE A 83 0.85 15.78 -1.65
CA PHE A 83 0.07 14.54 -1.69
C PHE A 83 -1.39 14.73 -2.08
N ASP A 84 -2.04 15.79 -1.63
CA ASP A 84 -3.44 16.09 -2.00
C ASP A 84 -3.58 16.33 -3.51
N ARG A 85 -2.65 17.09 -4.10
CA ARG A 85 -2.61 17.34 -5.54
C ARG A 85 -2.25 16.07 -6.33
N ALA A 86 -1.35 15.24 -5.80
CA ALA A 86 -1.01 13.96 -6.39
C ALA A 86 -2.22 13.03 -6.43
N GLU A 87 -2.98 12.95 -5.34
CA GLU A 87 -4.20 12.16 -5.25
C GLU A 87 -5.23 12.56 -6.31
N GLU A 88 -5.53 13.85 -6.43
CA GLU A 88 -6.44 14.36 -7.45
C GLU A 88 -5.94 14.07 -8.86
N ALA A 89 -4.64 14.27 -9.11
CA ALA A 89 -4.04 14.03 -10.41
C ALA A 89 -4.04 12.54 -10.79
N PHE A 90 -3.82 11.62 -9.85
CA PHE A 90 -3.93 10.18 -10.10
C PHE A 90 -5.39 9.73 -10.28
N LYS A 91 -6.35 10.26 -9.52
CA LYS A 91 -7.78 9.98 -9.71
C LYS A 91 -8.28 10.36 -11.11
N ALA A 92 -7.74 11.41 -11.70
CA ALA A 92 -8.08 11.84 -13.05
C ALA A 92 -7.63 10.85 -14.15
N LEU A 93 -6.84 9.84 -13.82
CA LEU A 93 -6.36 8.79 -14.72
C LEU A 93 -7.24 7.52 -14.71
N ASP A 94 -8.36 7.52 -13.97
CA ASP A 94 -9.29 6.38 -13.92
C ASP A 94 -9.81 6.06 -15.33
N GLY A 95 -9.71 4.79 -15.74
CA GLY A 95 -10.13 4.32 -17.06
C GLY A 95 -9.17 4.65 -18.22
N THR A 96 -8.01 5.26 -17.96
CA THR A 96 -6.96 5.50 -18.96
C THR A 96 -5.97 4.33 -19.04
N VAL A 97 -5.01 4.41 -19.97
CA VAL A 97 -3.91 3.43 -20.04
C VAL A 97 -3.03 3.43 -18.79
N PHE A 98 -3.07 4.48 -17.99
CA PHE A 98 -2.32 4.63 -16.72
C PHE A 98 -3.12 4.24 -15.48
N ASP A 99 -4.35 3.75 -15.64
CA ASP A 99 -5.26 3.45 -14.52
C ASP A 99 -4.65 2.54 -13.45
N THR A 100 -4.03 1.43 -13.85
CA THR A 100 -3.40 0.49 -12.89
C THR A 100 -2.23 1.13 -12.14
N GLU A 101 -1.37 1.87 -12.85
CA GLU A 101 -0.24 2.56 -12.21
C GLU A 101 -0.73 3.67 -11.27
N ALA A 102 -1.74 4.41 -11.68
CA ALA A 102 -2.37 5.44 -10.86
C ALA A 102 -2.98 4.85 -9.57
N ARG A 103 -3.70 3.74 -9.67
CA ARG A 103 -4.25 3.05 -8.49
C ARG A 103 -3.17 2.51 -7.56
N LEU A 104 -2.07 1.96 -8.08
CA LEU A 104 -0.94 1.53 -7.25
C LEU A 104 -0.30 2.72 -6.51
N ALA A 105 -0.16 3.86 -7.19
CA ALA A 105 0.34 5.09 -6.56
C ALA A 105 -0.62 5.63 -5.49
N LEU A 106 -1.94 5.64 -5.76
CA LEU A 106 -2.97 6.01 -4.79
C LEU A 106 -2.96 5.09 -3.57
N LEU A 107 -2.81 3.77 -3.78
CA LEU A 107 -2.71 2.82 -2.69
C LEU A 107 -1.51 3.12 -1.78
N ALA A 108 -0.33 3.37 -2.35
CA ALA A 108 0.86 3.74 -1.59
C ALA A 108 0.69 5.08 -0.85
N LEU A 109 -0.05 6.03 -1.44
CA LEU A 109 -0.36 7.31 -0.82
C LEU A 109 -1.28 7.13 0.40
N HIS A 110 -2.37 6.37 0.25
CA HIS A 110 -3.30 6.09 1.33
C HIS A 110 -2.65 5.27 2.47
N GLU A 111 -1.77 4.32 2.15
CA GLU A 111 -0.98 3.60 3.17
C GLU A 111 -0.09 4.57 3.97
N ARG A 112 0.56 5.50 3.29
CA ARG A 112 1.43 6.49 3.93
C ARG A 112 0.66 7.47 4.82
N SER A 113 -0.52 7.90 4.38
CA SER A 113 -1.40 8.78 5.15
C SER A 113 -2.23 8.04 6.21
N ARG A 114 -2.15 6.70 6.23
CA ARG A 114 -2.99 5.82 7.07
C ARG A 114 -4.49 5.98 6.81
N ASP A 115 -4.85 6.37 5.59
CA ASP A 115 -6.27 6.33 5.18
C ASP A 115 -6.63 4.91 4.77
N TRP A 116 -6.86 4.08 5.79
CA TRP A 116 -7.11 2.64 5.59
C TRP A 116 -8.41 2.36 4.84
N ARG A 117 -9.42 3.24 4.96
CA ARG A 117 -10.67 3.09 4.21
C ARG A 117 -10.44 3.27 2.72
N ALA A 118 -9.78 4.34 2.32
CA ALA A 118 -9.41 4.57 0.93
C ALA A 118 -8.45 3.48 0.40
N ALA A 119 -7.50 3.02 1.23
CA ALA A 119 -6.60 1.93 0.88
C ALA A 119 -7.37 0.63 0.57
N VAL A 120 -8.39 0.26 1.37
CA VAL A 120 -9.27 -0.90 1.10
C VAL A 120 -9.97 -0.75 -0.24
N GLU A 121 -10.57 0.42 -0.52
CA GLU A 121 -11.32 0.67 -1.75
C GLU A 121 -10.43 0.53 -2.99
N VAL A 122 -9.25 1.14 -2.97
CA VAL A 122 -8.30 1.09 -4.08
C VAL A 122 -7.75 -0.33 -4.26
N ALA A 123 -7.36 -1.01 -3.18
CA ALA A 123 -6.87 -2.38 -3.25
C ALA A 123 -7.93 -3.35 -3.80
N ALA A 124 -9.19 -3.20 -3.40
CA ALA A 124 -10.29 -3.99 -3.92
C ALA A 124 -10.57 -3.73 -5.42
N ARG A 125 -10.34 -2.51 -5.90
CA ARG A 125 -10.43 -2.21 -7.35
C ARG A 125 -9.30 -2.88 -8.11
N LEU A 126 -8.05 -2.82 -7.61
CA LEU A 126 -6.89 -3.48 -8.20
C LEU A 126 -7.09 -5.01 -8.28
N GLU A 127 -7.63 -5.63 -7.24
CA GLU A 127 -7.92 -7.07 -7.23
C GLU A 127 -8.97 -7.44 -8.28
N ARG A 128 -10.09 -6.69 -8.34
CA ARG A 128 -11.14 -6.90 -9.35
C ARG A 128 -10.67 -6.70 -10.79
N SER A 129 -9.71 -5.82 -11.03
CA SER A 129 -9.12 -5.60 -12.36
C SER A 129 -8.08 -6.66 -12.75
N GLY A 130 -7.81 -7.64 -11.89
CA GLY A 130 -6.83 -8.70 -12.16
C GLY A 130 -5.37 -8.24 -12.05
N SER A 131 -5.11 -7.09 -11.40
CA SER A 131 -3.76 -6.53 -11.25
C SER A 131 -2.92 -7.25 -10.18
N GLY A 132 -3.41 -8.35 -9.62
CA GLY A 132 -2.75 -9.17 -8.60
C GLY A 132 -3.65 -9.49 -7.43
N SER A 133 -3.15 -10.24 -6.44
CA SER A 133 -3.89 -10.53 -5.21
C SER A 133 -3.57 -9.49 -4.15
N PHE A 134 -4.61 -8.83 -3.67
CA PHE A 134 -4.55 -7.82 -2.61
C PHE A 134 -5.27 -8.29 -1.32
N ALA A 135 -5.82 -9.50 -1.30
CA ALA A 135 -6.61 -10.03 -0.19
C ALA A 135 -5.93 -9.86 1.18
N THR A 136 -4.65 -10.24 1.29
CA THR A 136 -3.88 -10.10 2.54
C THR A 136 -3.66 -8.63 2.92
N ARG A 137 -3.42 -7.75 1.94
CA ARG A 137 -3.27 -6.31 2.21
C ARG A 137 -4.58 -5.71 2.69
N ILE A 138 -5.69 -6.04 2.02
CA ILE A 138 -7.05 -5.64 2.42
C ILE A 138 -7.37 -6.10 3.84
N ALA A 139 -7.06 -7.36 4.17
CA ALA A 139 -7.22 -7.89 5.52
C ALA A 139 -6.41 -7.09 6.56
N ASN A 140 -5.17 -6.72 6.22
CA ASN A 140 -4.32 -5.92 7.10
C ASN A 140 -4.88 -4.49 7.30
N TYR A 141 -5.44 -3.85 6.27
CA TYR A 141 -6.06 -2.53 6.42
C TYR A 141 -7.31 -2.60 7.31
N TRP A 142 -8.12 -3.66 7.18
CA TRP A 142 -9.24 -3.89 8.09
C TRP A 142 -8.79 -4.13 9.53
N CYS A 143 -7.63 -4.77 9.75
CA CYS A 143 -7.03 -4.87 11.08
C CYS A 143 -6.64 -3.50 11.64
N GLU A 144 -6.08 -2.60 10.82
CA GLU A 144 -5.79 -1.23 11.26
C GLU A 144 -7.07 -0.48 11.66
N LEU A 145 -8.13 -0.59 10.83
CA LEU A 145 -9.44 0.01 11.15
C LEU A 145 -10.03 -0.55 12.44
N ALA A 146 -9.84 -1.84 12.72
CA ALA A 146 -10.26 -2.44 13.98
C ALA A 146 -9.49 -1.83 15.17
N LEU A 147 -8.18 -1.64 15.05
CA LEU A 147 -7.36 -1.00 16.09
C LEU A 147 -7.74 0.47 16.31
N GLU A 148 -8.03 1.21 15.24
CA GLU A 148 -8.52 2.60 15.37
C GLU A 148 -9.87 2.68 16.06
N ALA A 149 -10.79 1.76 15.75
CA ALA A 149 -12.08 1.68 16.43
C ALA A 149 -11.93 1.32 17.91
N ASP A 150 -11.03 0.39 18.25
CA ASP A 150 -10.72 0.04 19.64
C ASP A 150 -10.13 1.24 20.41
N ALA A 151 -9.23 2.00 19.81
CA ALA A 151 -8.68 3.20 20.43
C ALA A 151 -9.74 4.27 20.73
N ARG A 152 -10.86 4.25 19.98
CA ARG A 152 -12.03 5.11 20.20
C ARG A 152 -13.09 4.46 21.08
N GLN A 153 -12.84 3.26 21.62
CA GLN A 153 -13.80 2.47 22.42
C GLN A 153 -15.06 2.04 21.65
N GLN A 154 -14.98 1.97 20.34
CA GLN A 154 -16.06 1.57 19.43
C GLN A 154 -16.00 0.05 19.18
N THR A 155 -16.30 -0.74 20.20
CA THR A 155 -16.14 -2.20 20.19
C THR A 155 -16.87 -2.89 19.04
N THR A 156 -18.11 -2.48 18.75
CA THR A 156 -18.92 -3.06 17.66
C THR A 156 -18.29 -2.80 16.29
N GLU A 157 -17.75 -1.61 16.07
CA GLU A 157 -17.08 -1.25 14.82
C GLU A 157 -15.76 -2.02 14.67
N ALA A 158 -15.03 -2.19 15.76
CA ALA A 158 -13.80 -2.97 15.78
C ALA A 158 -14.06 -4.46 15.44
N ASP A 159 -15.11 -5.05 16.01
CA ASP A 159 -15.52 -6.42 15.70
C ASP A 159 -15.96 -6.56 14.23
N ALA A 160 -16.72 -5.61 13.70
CA ALA A 160 -17.13 -5.61 12.30
C ALA A 160 -15.95 -5.46 11.35
N ALA A 161 -14.97 -4.61 11.67
CA ALA A 161 -13.76 -4.45 10.87
C ALA A 161 -12.91 -5.74 10.88
N LEU A 162 -12.74 -6.36 12.04
CA LEU A 162 -11.98 -7.61 12.15
C LEU A 162 -12.68 -8.77 11.41
N GLN A 163 -14.00 -8.80 11.44
CA GLN A 163 -14.77 -9.78 10.66
C GLN A 163 -14.50 -9.61 9.15
N ARG A 164 -14.50 -8.38 8.64
CA ARG A 164 -14.15 -8.08 7.23
C ARG A 164 -12.71 -8.46 6.91
N ALA A 165 -11.77 -8.28 7.85
CA ALA A 165 -10.40 -8.74 7.68
C ALA A 165 -10.32 -10.26 7.46
N ARG A 166 -11.08 -11.03 8.25
CA ARG A 166 -11.16 -12.50 8.13
C ARG A 166 -11.84 -12.95 6.85
N GLU A 167 -12.87 -12.25 6.40
CA GLU A 167 -13.55 -12.51 5.13
C GLU A 167 -12.63 -12.26 3.93
N ALA A 168 -11.84 -11.18 3.97
CA ALA A 168 -10.91 -10.84 2.90
C ALA A 168 -9.79 -11.86 2.76
N ALA A 169 -9.24 -12.35 3.87
CA ALA A 169 -8.17 -13.36 3.87
C ALA A 169 -8.29 -14.28 5.10
N PRO A 170 -9.09 -15.37 5.01
CA PRO A 170 -9.42 -16.23 6.15
C PRO A 170 -8.23 -16.89 6.84
N GLN A 171 -7.14 -17.08 6.10
CA GLN A 171 -5.92 -17.70 6.63
C GLN A 171 -4.81 -16.70 6.94
N ALA A 172 -5.01 -15.39 6.71
CA ALA A 172 -3.98 -14.40 6.99
C ALA A 172 -3.63 -14.37 8.49
N PRO A 173 -2.35 -14.31 8.86
CA PRO A 173 -1.94 -14.48 10.26
C PRO A 173 -2.46 -13.37 11.17
N ARG A 174 -2.42 -12.11 10.73
CA ARG A 174 -2.78 -10.97 11.57
C ARG A 174 -4.25 -10.97 12.01
N PRO A 175 -5.25 -11.16 11.12
CA PRO A 175 -6.65 -11.30 11.55
C PRO A 175 -6.87 -12.45 12.53
N LEU A 176 -6.21 -13.60 12.35
CA LEU A 176 -6.34 -14.75 13.25
C LEU A 176 -5.75 -14.46 14.64
N ILE A 177 -4.60 -13.80 14.71
CA ILE A 177 -3.99 -13.35 15.97
C ILE A 177 -4.95 -12.43 16.70
N MET A 178 -5.43 -11.37 16.05
CA MET A 178 -6.30 -10.38 16.65
C MET A 178 -7.65 -10.95 17.07
N ALA A 179 -8.24 -11.82 16.26
CA ALA A 179 -9.52 -12.48 16.59
C ALA A 179 -9.39 -13.34 17.86
N GLY A 180 -8.35 -14.14 17.96
CA GLY A 180 -8.09 -14.94 19.15
C GLY A 180 -7.82 -14.09 20.41
N GLN A 181 -7.06 -13.00 20.28
CA GLN A 181 -6.81 -12.06 21.40
C GLN A 181 -8.11 -11.40 21.89
N ARG A 182 -8.98 -10.99 20.96
CA ARG A 182 -10.28 -10.40 21.31
C ARG A 182 -11.22 -11.42 21.94
N ALA A 183 -11.27 -12.64 21.43
CA ALA A 183 -12.05 -13.73 22.02
C ALA A 183 -11.58 -14.01 23.46
N ARG A 184 -10.27 -14.12 23.68
CA ARG A 184 -9.69 -14.28 25.01
C ARG A 184 -10.04 -13.15 25.97
N ALA A 185 -9.97 -11.90 25.49
CA ALA A 185 -10.33 -10.72 26.29
C ALA A 185 -11.79 -10.72 26.75
N ARG A 186 -12.68 -11.38 25.98
CA ARG A 186 -14.10 -11.62 26.34
C ARG A 186 -14.30 -12.92 27.12
N SER A 187 -13.24 -13.60 27.53
CA SER A 187 -13.26 -14.92 28.17
C SER A 187 -13.85 -16.05 27.31
N ASP A 188 -13.94 -15.83 25.98
CA ASP A 188 -14.30 -16.88 25.03
C ASP A 188 -13.03 -17.64 24.60
N HIS A 189 -12.57 -18.48 25.51
CA HIS A 189 -11.35 -19.28 25.31
C HIS A 189 -11.50 -20.30 24.19
N ARG A 190 -12.71 -20.80 23.92
CA ARG A 190 -12.95 -21.77 22.82
C ARG A 190 -12.77 -21.10 21.47
N GLU A 191 -13.36 -19.95 21.25
CA GLU A 191 -13.16 -19.18 20.02
C GLU A 191 -11.67 -18.79 19.87
N ALA A 192 -11.01 -18.34 20.93
CA ALA A 192 -9.59 -18.02 20.92
C ALA A 192 -8.74 -19.20 20.42
N LEU A 193 -8.96 -20.40 20.99
CA LEU A 193 -8.26 -21.62 20.57
C LEU A 193 -8.56 -22.04 19.13
N GLN A 194 -9.77 -21.82 18.64
CA GLN A 194 -10.14 -22.09 17.25
C GLN A 194 -9.36 -21.20 16.30
N GLN A 195 -9.31 -19.89 16.56
CA GLN A 195 -8.59 -18.93 15.72
C GLN A 195 -7.08 -19.22 15.70
N TRP A 196 -6.49 -19.40 16.88
CA TRP A 196 -5.06 -19.70 16.99
C TRP A 196 -4.70 -21.11 16.52
N GLY A 197 -5.62 -22.07 16.58
CA GLY A 197 -5.47 -23.38 15.98
C GLY A 197 -5.37 -23.32 14.45
N THR A 198 -6.17 -22.47 13.83
CA THR A 198 -6.08 -22.16 12.39
C THR A 198 -4.74 -21.49 12.06
N LEU A 199 -4.32 -20.53 12.88
CA LEU A 199 -3.01 -19.88 12.75
C LEU A 199 -1.85 -20.87 12.86
N MET A 200 -1.91 -21.79 13.86
CA MET A 200 -0.88 -22.84 14.07
C MET A 200 -0.73 -23.74 12.84
N ALA A 201 -1.85 -24.09 12.20
CA ALA A 201 -1.86 -24.95 11.03
C ALA A 201 -1.34 -24.24 9.77
N ALA A 202 -1.76 -23.00 9.55
CA ALA A 202 -1.44 -22.24 8.34
C ALA A 202 -0.09 -21.51 8.42
N HIS A 203 0.26 -20.99 9.59
CA HIS A 203 1.44 -20.14 9.80
C HIS A 203 2.15 -20.50 11.12
N PRO A 204 2.86 -21.62 11.19
CA PRO A 204 3.53 -22.08 12.40
C PRO A 204 4.50 -21.05 13.00
N SER A 205 5.22 -20.30 12.16
CA SER A 205 6.15 -19.26 12.60
C SER A 205 5.44 -18.08 13.27
N ALA A 206 4.30 -17.65 12.71
CA ALA A 206 3.50 -16.57 13.30
C ALA A 206 2.77 -17.00 14.59
N PHE A 207 2.48 -18.29 14.74
CA PHE A 207 1.83 -18.83 15.94
C PHE A 207 2.66 -18.61 17.20
N ASN A 208 3.97 -18.51 17.11
CA ASN A 208 4.86 -18.22 18.25
C ASN A 208 4.46 -16.94 18.99
N LEU A 209 3.83 -15.98 18.32
CA LEU A 209 3.37 -14.72 18.92
C LEU A 209 2.22 -14.91 19.92
N VAL A 210 1.51 -16.03 19.85
CA VAL A 210 0.32 -16.32 20.68
C VAL A 210 0.40 -17.67 21.40
N ALA A 211 1.52 -18.36 21.32
CA ALA A 211 1.68 -19.72 21.88
C ALA A 211 1.40 -19.79 23.38
N VAL A 212 1.85 -18.80 24.15
CA VAL A 212 1.60 -18.69 25.58
C VAL A 212 0.11 -18.44 25.85
N ASP A 213 -0.50 -17.50 25.15
CA ASP A 213 -1.92 -17.18 25.28
C ASP A 213 -2.81 -18.38 24.92
N TYR A 214 -2.38 -19.16 23.90
CA TYR A 214 -3.03 -20.39 23.51
C TYR A 214 -2.98 -21.44 24.62
N ALA A 215 -1.80 -21.67 25.23
CA ALA A 215 -1.63 -22.64 26.32
C ALA A 215 -2.46 -22.25 27.55
N ASP A 216 -2.46 -20.96 27.93
CA ASP A 216 -3.23 -20.44 29.07
C ASP A 216 -4.75 -20.57 28.82
N SER A 217 -5.22 -20.26 27.63
CA SER A 217 -6.62 -20.42 27.26
C SER A 217 -7.07 -21.88 27.31
N ALA A 218 -6.24 -22.79 26.80
CA ALA A 218 -6.52 -24.23 26.83
C ALA A 218 -6.56 -24.76 28.27
N LYS A 219 -5.62 -24.33 29.12
CA LYS A 219 -5.63 -24.69 30.54
C LYS A 219 -6.90 -24.20 31.24
N THR A 220 -7.36 -23.00 30.94
CA THR A 220 -8.57 -22.41 31.53
C THR A 220 -9.83 -23.24 31.28
N ILE A 221 -9.94 -23.87 30.11
CA ILE A 221 -11.10 -24.69 29.75
C ILE A 221 -10.87 -26.21 29.92
N GLY A 222 -9.77 -26.59 30.58
CA GLY A 222 -9.47 -27.98 30.86
C GLY A 222 -8.83 -28.79 29.70
N GLU A 223 -8.45 -28.13 28.62
CA GLU A 223 -7.81 -28.74 27.44
C GLU A 223 -6.27 -28.65 27.44
N GLY A 224 -5.67 -28.33 28.60
CA GLY A 224 -4.22 -28.15 28.75
C GLY A 224 -3.36 -29.30 28.23
N PRO A 225 -3.64 -30.57 28.60
CA PRO A 225 -2.86 -31.72 28.10
C PRO A 225 -2.88 -31.84 26.56
N ALA A 226 -4.04 -31.72 25.93
CA ALA A 226 -4.17 -31.78 24.47
C ALA A 226 -3.46 -30.62 23.76
N ALA A 227 -3.48 -29.42 24.37
CA ALA A 227 -2.75 -28.28 23.84
C ALA A 227 -1.23 -28.50 23.93
N LEU A 228 -0.73 -29.08 25.02
CA LEU A 228 0.69 -29.39 25.19
C LEU A 228 1.17 -30.38 24.12
N GLU A 229 0.42 -31.46 23.86
CA GLU A 229 0.74 -32.41 22.79
C GLU A 229 0.85 -31.72 21.42
N ARG A 230 -0.06 -30.79 21.10
CA ARG A 230 -0.03 -30.03 19.84
C ARG A 230 1.20 -29.13 19.76
N LEU A 231 1.55 -28.44 20.85
CA LEU A 231 2.74 -27.59 20.94
C LEU A 231 4.03 -28.41 20.79
N GLU A 232 4.13 -29.56 21.46
CA GLU A 232 5.26 -30.45 21.30
C GLU A 232 5.40 -30.99 19.89
N ALA A 233 4.28 -31.37 19.26
CA ALA A 233 4.27 -31.82 17.86
C ALA A 233 4.74 -30.72 16.90
N LEU A 234 4.33 -29.45 17.15
CA LEU A 234 4.80 -28.29 16.39
C LEU A 234 6.30 -28.10 16.55
N TYR A 235 6.78 -28.12 17.78
CA TYR A 235 8.21 -27.95 18.09
C TYR A 235 9.09 -29.04 17.46
N ARG A 236 8.64 -30.31 17.48
CA ARG A 236 9.36 -31.45 16.86
C ARG A 236 9.47 -31.34 15.34
N ARG A 237 8.53 -30.64 14.67
CA ARG A 237 8.60 -30.40 13.22
C ARG A 237 9.70 -29.42 12.83
N GLY A 238 10.26 -28.70 13.80
CA GLY A 238 11.26 -27.66 13.58
C GLY A 238 10.67 -26.39 12.98
N PRO A 239 11.42 -25.26 13.00
CA PRO A 239 10.99 -24.07 12.31
C PRO A 239 10.94 -24.36 10.81
N THR A 240 9.76 -24.24 10.21
CA THR A 240 9.62 -24.20 8.76
C THR A 240 10.32 -22.91 8.30
N THR A 241 11.41 -23.06 7.58
CA THR A 241 12.02 -21.94 6.83
C THR A 241 11.15 -21.73 5.60
N ASP A 242 10.18 -20.80 5.71
CA ASP A 242 9.49 -20.21 4.58
C ASP A 242 10.16 -18.87 4.21
#